data_959660e904ea639929be179e8e774e25
#
_entry.id   959660e904ea639929be179e8e774e25
#
_cell.length_a   1.000
_cell.length_b   1.000
_cell.length_c   1.000
_cell.angle_alpha   90.00
_cell.angle_beta   90.00
_cell.angle_gamma   90.00
#
_symmetry.space_group_name_H-M   'P 1'
#
loop_
_entity.id
_entity.type
_entity.pdbx_description
1 polymer ?
#
loop_
_entity_poly.entity_id
_entity_poly.type
_entity_poly.pdbx_seq_one_letter_code
_entity_poly.pdbx_strand_id
1 'polypeptide(L)'
;MTVFDIYIAFVSWGSGGKNRPVLILEESADSATVFNITSQYESKSDEIRTKYFVINDWRQAGLDRLSYVDTNNTVTLPLTSIDRKNPIGRLTAADEMRLLKFIDQ
;
A
#
# COMPACT_ATOMS: atom_id res chain seq x y z
N MET A 1 14.46 2.63 0.81
CA MET A 1 13.05 2.54 1.24
C MET A 1 12.98 1.63 2.45
N THR A 2 12.14 1.97 3.40
CA THR A 2 11.99 1.20 4.65
C THR A 2 10.62 0.54 4.67
N VAL A 3 10.52 -0.61 5.35
CA VAL A 3 9.23 -1.30 5.48
C VAL A 3 8.18 -0.35 6.04
N PHE A 4 6.99 -0.37 5.44
CA PHE A 4 5.82 0.48 5.75
C PHE A 4 5.96 1.95 5.35
N ASP A 5 7.01 2.31 4.59
CA ASP A 5 7.02 3.57 3.86
C ASP A 5 5.96 3.55 2.76
N ILE A 6 5.43 4.71 2.41
CA ILE A 6 4.42 4.87 1.37
C ILE A 6 5.00 5.71 0.23
N TYR A 7 4.87 5.20 -0.99
CA TYR A 7 5.34 5.86 -2.21
C TYR A 7 4.26 5.81 -3.27
N ILE A 8 4.34 6.69 -4.26
CA ILE A 8 3.55 6.53 -5.48
C ILE A 8 4.31 5.61 -6.42
N ALA A 9 3.61 4.67 -7.02
CA ALA A 9 4.16 3.74 -8.00
C ALA A 9 3.17 3.53 -9.14
N PHE A 10 3.69 3.23 -10.33
CA PHE A 10 2.86 2.81 -11.44
C PHE A 10 2.60 1.31 -11.30
N VAL A 11 1.33 0.96 -11.14
CA VAL A 11 0.89 -0.43 -11.00
C VAL A 11 0.08 -0.78 -12.25
N SER A 12 0.56 -1.77 -13.00
CA SER A 12 -0.10 -2.21 -14.22
C SER A 12 -0.92 -3.48 -13.99
N TRP A 13 -1.93 -3.66 -14.83
CA TRP A 13 -2.74 -4.87 -14.89
C TRP A 13 -3.20 -5.07 -16.33
N GLY A 14 -3.09 -6.29 -16.85
CA GLY A 14 -3.58 -6.60 -18.18
C GLY A 14 -3.28 -5.52 -19.21
N SER A 15 -4.31 -4.84 -19.71
CA SER A 15 -4.19 -3.80 -20.73
C SER A 15 -4.06 -2.40 -20.17
N GLY A 16 -3.99 -2.22 -18.86
CA GLY A 16 -3.97 -0.88 -18.25
C GLY A 16 -3.03 -0.77 -17.07
N GLY A 17 -3.09 0.38 -16.42
CA GLY A 17 -2.32 0.66 -15.23
C GLY A 17 -2.56 2.07 -14.78
N LYS A 18 -2.13 2.39 -13.56
CA LYS A 18 -2.22 3.76 -13.03
C LYS A 18 -1.21 3.96 -11.91
N ASN A 19 -0.92 5.23 -11.65
CA ASN A 19 -0.15 5.61 -10.46
C ASN A 19 -1.05 5.51 -9.23
N ARG A 20 -0.53 4.90 -8.16
CA ARG A 20 -1.26 4.78 -6.90
C ARG A 20 -0.29 4.69 -5.73
N PRO A 21 -0.75 5.02 -4.52
CA PRO A 21 0.07 4.79 -3.32
C PRO A 21 0.28 3.29 -3.12
N VAL A 22 1.49 2.93 -2.71
CA VAL A 22 1.85 1.55 -2.35
C VAL A 22 2.56 1.57 -1.01
N LEU A 23 2.40 0.47 -0.25
CA LEU A 23 3.04 0.28 1.03
C LEU A 23 4.20 -0.68 0.85
N ILE A 24 5.41 -0.23 1.20
CA ILE A 24 6.62 -1.02 1.02
C ILE A 24 6.67 -2.14 2.07
N LEU A 25 6.88 -3.36 1.62
CA LEU A 25 7.08 -4.52 2.50
C LEU A 25 8.53 -4.97 2.48
N GLU A 26 9.15 -4.99 1.30
CA GLU A 26 10.50 -5.49 1.14
C GLU A 26 11.12 -4.86 -0.10
N GLU A 27 12.41 -4.57 -0.03
CA GLU A 27 13.18 -4.06 -1.16
C GLU A 27 14.31 -5.01 -1.47
N SER A 28 14.52 -5.29 -2.76
CA SER A 28 15.69 -6.01 -3.25
C SER A 28 16.50 -5.13 -4.19
N ALA A 29 17.51 -5.68 -4.86
CA ALA A 29 18.42 -4.88 -5.68
C ALA A 29 17.72 -4.12 -6.81
N ASP A 30 16.67 -4.70 -7.41
CA ASP A 30 16.00 -4.17 -8.60
C ASP A 30 14.48 -4.09 -8.48
N SER A 31 13.92 -4.50 -7.36
CA SER A 31 12.46 -4.56 -7.19
C SER A 31 12.05 -4.29 -5.76
N ALA A 32 10.76 -4.12 -5.56
CA ALA A 32 10.17 -4.02 -4.23
C ALA A 32 8.86 -4.80 -4.20
N THR A 33 8.60 -5.46 -3.07
CA THR A 33 7.32 -6.11 -2.81
C THR A 33 6.46 -5.16 -2.00
N VAL A 34 5.23 -4.96 -2.42
CA VAL A 34 4.34 -3.96 -1.83
C VAL A 34 2.93 -4.51 -1.66
N PHE A 35 2.14 -3.84 -0.81
CA PHE A 35 0.68 -3.89 -0.86
C PHE A 35 0.18 -2.63 -1.56
N ASN A 36 -0.86 -2.77 -2.39
CA ASN A 36 -1.56 -1.61 -2.94
C ASN A 36 -2.32 -0.89 -1.83
N ILE A 37 -2.39 0.44 -1.94
CA ILE A 37 -3.25 1.27 -1.09
C ILE A 37 -4.37 1.81 -1.97
N THR A 38 -5.61 1.74 -1.48
CA THR A 38 -6.78 2.13 -2.25
C THR A 38 -7.77 2.90 -1.39
N SER A 39 -8.50 3.83 -1.99
CA SER A 39 -9.66 4.47 -1.36
C SER A 39 -10.98 3.80 -1.77
N GLN A 40 -10.93 2.82 -2.66
CA GLN A 40 -12.11 2.12 -3.18
C GLN A 40 -12.47 0.95 -2.27
N TYR A 41 -13.39 1.18 -1.34
CA TYR A 41 -13.83 0.16 -0.39
C TYR A 41 -15.25 -0.33 -0.70
N GLU A 42 -16.18 0.62 -0.88
CA GLU A 42 -17.60 0.30 -1.00
C GLU A 42 -17.96 -0.48 -2.27
N SER A 43 -17.16 -0.31 -3.32
CA SER A 43 -17.39 -0.98 -4.61
C SER A 43 -16.89 -2.42 -4.65
N LYS A 44 -16.28 -2.90 -3.55
CA LYS A 44 -15.69 -4.24 -3.53
C LYS A 44 -16.66 -5.24 -2.87
N SER A 45 -16.50 -6.53 -3.23
CA SER A 45 -17.28 -7.60 -2.60
C SER A 45 -16.90 -7.74 -1.12
N ASP A 46 -17.80 -8.34 -0.34
CA ASP A 46 -17.54 -8.58 1.08
C ASP A 46 -16.28 -9.40 1.30
N GLU A 47 -16.07 -10.42 0.45
CA GLU A 47 -14.89 -11.28 0.53
C GLU A 47 -13.60 -10.48 0.36
N ILE A 48 -13.55 -9.57 -0.62
CA ILE A 48 -12.38 -8.72 -0.85
C ILE A 48 -12.19 -7.75 0.32
N ARG A 49 -13.29 -7.15 0.81
CA ARG A 49 -13.22 -6.17 1.92
C ARG A 49 -12.69 -6.76 3.21
N THR A 50 -12.84 -8.06 3.45
CA THR A 50 -12.30 -8.69 4.67
C THR A 50 -10.78 -8.59 4.75
N LYS A 51 -10.10 -8.38 3.63
CA LYS A 51 -8.65 -8.25 3.54
C LYS A 51 -8.20 -6.79 3.38
N TYR A 52 -9.11 -5.84 3.50
CA TYR A 52 -8.78 -4.41 3.44
C TYR A 52 -8.58 -3.87 4.85
N PHE A 53 -7.36 -3.44 5.10
CA PHE A 53 -6.98 -2.86 6.40
C PHE A 53 -7.16 -1.35 6.36
N VAL A 54 -8.00 -0.79 7.24
CA VAL A 54 -8.21 0.66 7.29
C VAL A 54 -6.99 1.34 7.91
N ILE A 55 -6.48 2.37 7.24
CA ILE A 55 -5.40 3.22 7.77
C ILE A 55 -6.04 4.33 8.59
N ASN A 56 -6.07 4.18 9.92
CA ASN A 56 -6.72 5.15 10.80
C ASN A 56 -6.04 6.52 10.73
N ASP A 57 -4.71 6.52 10.75
CA ASP A 57 -3.92 7.76 10.76
C ASP A 57 -3.46 8.13 9.35
N TRP A 58 -4.38 8.08 8.39
CA TRP A 58 -4.01 8.30 6.99
C TRP A 58 -3.41 9.69 6.73
N ARG A 59 -3.85 10.72 7.47
CA ARG A 59 -3.29 12.08 7.32
C ARG A 59 -1.83 12.13 7.77
N GLN A 60 -1.53 11.57 8.93
CA GLN A 60 -0.16 11.51 9.44
C GLN A 60 0.73 10.66 8.53
N ALA A 61 0.15 9.67 7.85
CA ALA A 61 0.89 8.83 6.90
C ALA A 61 1.17 9.54 5.58
N GLY A 62 0.61 10.73 5.35
CA GLY A 62 0.86 11.51 4.14
C GLY A 62 -0.18 11.31 3.05
N LEU A 63 -1.25 10.59 3.31
CA LEU A 63 -2.31 10.36 2.34
C LEU A 63 -3.32 11.52 2.34
N ASP A 64 -4.02 11.71 1.23
CA ASP A 64 -4.95 12.83 1.06
C ASP A 64 -6.41 12.46 1.33
N ARG A 65 -6.69 11.21 1.62
CA ARG A 65 -8.05 10.71 1.91
C ARG A 65 -8.00 9.41 2.68
N LEU A 66 -9.12 9.04 3.27
CA LEU A 66 -9.27 7.74 3.93
C LEU A 66 -8.91 6.64 2.95
N SER A 67 -7.99 5.79 3.35
CA SER A 67 -7.42 4.75 2.49
C SER A 67 -7.27 3.45 3.25
N TYR A 68 -7.14 2.38 2.48
CA TYR A 68 -7.04 1.01 2.97
C TYR A 68 -5.84 0.33 2.35
N VAL A 69 -5.19 -0.54 3.10
CA VAL A 69 -4.16 -1.44 2.57
C VAL A 69 -4.87 -2.68 2.06
N ASP A 70 -4.68 -3.00 0.80
CA ASP A 70 -5.22 -4.22 0.19
C ASP A 70 -4.27 -5.38 0.48
N THR A 71 -4.62 -6.20 1.47
CA THR A 71 -3.79 -7.34 1.86
C THR A 71 -4.18 -8.64 1.14
N ASN A 72 -5.05 -8.57 0.12
CA ASN A 72 -5.43 -9.74 -0.66
C ASN A 72 -4.23 -10.34 -1.40
N ASN A 73 -3.36 -9.48 -1.95
CA ASN A 73 -2.19 -9.91 -2.70
C ASN A 73 -1.04 -8.94 -2.51
N THR A 74 0.18 -9.49 -2.50
CA THR A 74 1.37 -8.68 -2.66
C THR A 74 1.64 -8.46 -4.14
N VAL A 75 2.30 -7.36 -4.47
CA VAL A 75 2.71 -7.04 -5.83
C VAL A 75 4.20 -6.79 -5.82
N THR A 76 4.92 -7.36 -6.79
CA THR A 76 6.34 -7.08 -6.96
C THR A 76 6.51 -6.10 -8.12
N LEU A 77 7.14 -4.97 -7.85
CA LEU A 77 7.33 -3.90 -8.81
C LEU A 77 8.81 -3.65 -9.05
N PRO A 78 9.21 -3.35 -10.30
CA PRO A 78 10.58 -2.87 -10.54
C PRO A 78 10.75 -1.53 -9.84
N LEU A 79 11.94 -1.26 -9.30
CA LEU A 79 12.21 0.01 -8.61
C LEU A 79 11.97 1.22 -9.51
N THR A 80 12.11 1.05 -10.83
CA THR A 80 11.85 2.12 -11.80
C THR A 80 10.38 2.53 -11.86
N SER A 81 9.46 1.69 -11.37
CA SER A 81 8.05 2.03 -11.30
C SER A 81 7.68 2.87 -10.08
N ILE A 82 8.61 3.04 -9.14
CA ILE A 82 8.36 3.71 -7.87
C ILE A 82 9.00 5.09 -7.90
N ASP A 83 8.23 6.12 -7.53
CA ASP A 83 8.76 7.49 -7.41
C ASP A 83 9.53 7.63 -6.10
N ARG A 84 10.78 7.16 -6.09
CA ARG A 84 11.60 7.10 -4.88
C ARG A 84 12.10 8.45 -4.40
N LYS A 85 12.05 9.47 -5.26
CA LYS A 85 12.51 10.82 -4.92
C LYS A 85 11.48 11.60 -4.11
N ASN A 86 10.22 11.19 -4.17
CA ASN A 86 9.13 11.92 -3.54
C ASN A 86 8.28 10.95 -2.69
N PRO A 87 8.81 10.51 -1.53
CA PRO A 87 8.03 9.64 -0.64
C PRO A 87 6.80 10.40 -0.15
N ILE A 88 5.67 9.70 -0.06
CA ILE A 88 4.45 10.26 0.52
C ILE A 88 4.58 10.38 2.02
N GLY A 89 5.07 9.32 2.67
CA GLY A 89 5.17 9.23 4.12
C GLY A 89 5.35 7.79 4.56
N ARG A 90 4.77 7.46 5.71
CA ARG A 90 4.79 6.09 6.22
C ARG A 90 3.66 5.89 7.22
N LEU A 91 3.31 4.64 7.48
CA LEU A 91 2.32 4.33 8.51
C LEU A 91 2.79 4.84 9.87
N THR A 92 1.85 5.28 10.70
CA THR A 92 2.17 5.56 12.11
C THR A 92 2.49 4.25 12.84
N ALA A 93 3.22 4.35 13.95
CA ALA A 93 3.53 3.17 14.76
C ALA A 93 2.26 2.43 15.18
N ALA A 94 1.19 3.15 15.50
CA ALA A 94 -0.09 2.55 15.89
C ALA A 94 -0.68 1.73 14.74
N ASP A 95 -0.68 2.28 13.52
CA ASP A 95 -1.20 1.57 12.36
C ASP A 95 -0.30 0.41 11.95
N GLU A 96 1.02 0.55 12.09
CA GLU A 96 1.94 -0.57 11.84
C GLU A 96 1.61 -1.77 12.73
N MET A 97 1.40 -1.54 14.01
CA MET A 97 1.08 -2.61 14.96
C MET A 97 -0.27 -3.25 14.64
N ARG A 98 -1.27 -2.45 14.30
CA ARG A 98 -2.58 -2.95 13.92
C ARG A 98 -2.51 -3.78 12.64
N LEU A 99 -1.72 -3.34 11.65
CA LEU A 99 -1.56 -4.06 10.40
C LEU A 99 -0.89 -5.42 10.62
N LEU A 100 0.15 -5.47 11.44
CA LEU A 100 0.83 -6.74 11.75
C LEU A 100 -0.13 -7.74 12.38
N LYS A 101 -0.98 -7.29 13.31
CA LYS A 101 -2.01 -8.15 13.90
C LYS A 101 -3.05 -8.58 12.88
N PHE A 102 -3.43 -7.68 11.99
CA PHE A 102 -4.40 -7.94 10.94
C PHE A 102 -3.92 -9.04 9.98
N ILE A 103 -2.65 -8.97 9.59
CA ILE A 103 -2.04 -9.94 8.69
C ILE A 103 -1.93 -11.33 9.34
N ASP A 104 -1.70 -11.37 10.65
CA ASP A 104 -1.51 -12.63 11.40
C ASP A 104 -2.82 -13.37 11.73
N GLN A 105 -3.95 -12.84 11.33
CA GLN A 105 -5.23 -13.50 11.58
C GLN A 105 -5.45 -14.71 10.68
#